data_c652776e855a9b3ad5a46f1c539e74ed
#
_entry.id   c652776e855a9b3ad5a46f1c539e74ed
#
_cell.length_a   1.000
_cell.length_b   1.000
_cell.length_c   1.000
_cell.angle_alpha   90.00
_cell.angle_beta   90.00
_cell.angle_gamma   90.00
#
_symmetry.space_group_name_H-M   'P 1'
#
loop_
_entity.id
_entity.type
_entity.pdbx_description
1 polymer ?
#
loop_
_entity_poly.entity_id
_entity_poly.type
_entity_poly.pdbx_seq_one_letter_code
_entity_poly.pdbx_strand_id
1 'polypeptide(L)'
;MFTYVALPFQVKELTGSYLAVGLIGLVEIIPLVIFGLYGGVLADHMDRKRMIWVTEAAALFLSAILLINSLLPSPKLAVIYIIAALFAAVDGLQRPSADAILPRLVEHKDLPAASALMSLRWQVGMVTGPALAGVLISIAGVSAGFILDILTYLLALFILLKVKSVPPMKESEKPSFSSLVAGVKYATSRKDLMGTYLVDLAAMFFAMPTALFPFWAEQVGAPWALGLFYAAGTIGSILVTLTSGWVKSYTKHGRAIFLAALGWGVAITLAGVSNNLFLILLFLILAGASDMVSALFRSTLWNQSIPDEFRGRLAGVELISYSVGPLGGQTRAGFTAERTSLRTSVVSGGLLCIGFVTLFTALLPEFRKYDSKSNKFAILEAKKRKTAPNN
;
A
#
# COMPACT_ATOMS: atom_id res chain seq x y z
N MET A 1 1.23 -3.04 -12.29
CA MET A 1 2.32 -3.63 -11.47
C MET A 1 3.69 -3.58 -12.15
N PHE A 2 3.78 -3.76 -13.46
CA PHE A 2 5.05 -3.65 -14.18
C PHE A 2 5.66 -2.25 -14.08
N THR A 3 4.86 -1.20 -14.28
CA THR A 3 5.30 0.21 -14.11
C THR A 3 5.86 0.48 -12.72
N TYR A 4 5.31 -0.13 -11.66
CA TYR A 4 5.80 0.02 -10.28
C TYR A 4 7.26 -0.45 -10.09
N VAL A 5 7.69 -1.45 -10.86
CA VAL A 5 9.10 -1.92 -10.88
C VAL A 5 9.91 -1.17 -11.92
N ALA A 6 9.31 -0.88 -13.07
CA ALA A 6 9.99 -0.28 -14.22
C ALA A 6 10.43 1.18 -13.95
N LEU A 7 9.60 1.99 -13.26
CA LEU A 7 9.94 3.39 -12.99
C LEU A 7 11.19 3.54 -12.12
N PRO A 8 11.30 2.92 -10.92
CA PRO A 8 12.52 2.97 -10.12
C PRO A 8 13.75 2.44 -10.86
N PHE A 9 13.57 1.37 -11.63
CA PHE A 9 14.66 0.80 -12.43
C PHE A 9 15.12 1.77 -13.50
N GLN A 10 14.21 2.36 -14.29
CA GLN A 10 14.56 3.30 -15.35
C GLN A 10 15.21 4.57 -14.79
N VAL A 11 14.72 5.10 -13.67
CA VAL A 11 15.35 6.28 -13.05
C VAL A 11 16.75 5.95 -12.56
N LYS A 12 16.97 4.75 -11.97
CA LYS A 12 18.31 4.28 -11.61
C LYS A 12 19.24 4.21 -12.83
N GLU A 13 18.79 3.59 -13.93
CA GLU A 13 19.60 3.46 -15.16
C GLU A 13 19.98 4.83 -15.75
N LEU A 14 19.08 5.82 -15.69
CA LEU A 14 19.30 7.16 -16.25
C LEU A 14 20.20 8.04 -15.37
N THR A 15 20.17 7.86 -14.05
CA THR A 15 20.77 8.83 -13.13
C THR A 15 21.86 8.25 -12.23
N GLY A 16 21.82 6.96 -11.94
CA GLY A 16 22.66 6.33 -10.91
C GLY A 16 22.40 6.84 -9.49
N SER A 17 21.41 7.73 -9.28
CA SER A 17 21.17 8.43 -8.03
C SER A 17 20.07 7.76 -7.21
N TYR A 18 20.38 7.43 -5.96
CA TYR A 18 19.41 6.95 -4.98
C TYR A 18 18.32 7.98 -4.69
N LEU A 19 18.72 9.27 -4.62
CA LEU A 19 17.80 10.37 -4.38
C LEU A 19 16.80 10.50 -5.52
N ALA A 20 17.26 10.42 -6.78
CA ALA A 20 16.38 10.50 -7.92
C ALA A 20 15.31 9.40 -7.90
N VAL A 21 15.68 8.17 -7.56
CA VAL A 21 14.71 7.08 -7.40
C VAL A 21 13.76 7.34 -6.23
N GLY A 22 14.26 7.80 -5.09
CA GLY A 22 13.45 8.14 -3.91
C GLY A 22 12.45 9.28 -4.16
N LEU A 23 12.77 10.23 -5.01
CA LEU A 23 11.89 11.36 -5.39
C LEU A 23 10.62 10.92 -6.13
N ILE A 24 10.58 9.73 -6.73
CA ILE A 24 9.34 9.16 -7.29
C ILE A 24 8.27 9.16 -6.20
N GLY A 25 8.57 8.62 -5.00
CA GLY A 25 7.62 8.60 -3.90
C GLY A 25 7.12 10.01 -3.51
N LEU A 26 8.00 11.02 -3.51
CA LEU A 26 7.62 12.39 -3.17
C LEU A 26 6.63 12.99 -4.17
N VAL A 27 6.87 12.80 -5.46
CA VAL A 27 5.99 13.35 -6.50
C VAL A 27 4.64 12.64 -6.57
N GLU A 28 4.56 11.41 -6.11
CA GLU A 28 3.31 10.63 -6.06
C GLU A 28 2.41 11.00 -4.87
N ILE A 29 2.96 11.44 -3.73
CA ILE A 29 2.18 11.70 -2.49
C ILE A 29 1.05 12.68 -2.73
N ILE A 30 1.35 13.86 -3.27
CA ILE A 30 0.38 14.94 -3.42
C ILE A 30 -0.77 14.55 -4.36
N PRO A 31 -0.50 14.08 -5.59
CA PRO A 31 -1.56 13.62 -6.46
C PRO A 31 -2.40 12.49 -5.88
N LEU A 32 -1.75 11.47 -5.27
CA LEU A 32 -2.46 10.33 -4.68
C LEU A 32 -3.44 10.75 -3.59
N VAL A 33 -3.01 11.64 -2.69
CA VAL A 33 -3.87 12.13 -1.59
C VAL A 33 -5.01 13.00 -2.13
N ILE A 34 -4.71 13.97 -2.98
CA ILE A 34 -5.73 14.88 -3.54
C ILE A 34 -6.77 14.07 -4.34
N PHE A 35 -6.32 13.27 -5.29
CA PHE A 35 -7.22 12.52 -6.16
C PHE A 35 -7.85 11.31 -5.48
N GLY A 36 -7.24 10.76 -4.43
CA GLY A 36 -7.86 9.72 -3.60
C GLY A 36 -9.06 10.25 -2.80
N LEU A 37 -8.93 11.45 -2.23
CA LEU A 37 -10.05 12.12 -1.55
C LEU A 37 -11.14 12.54 -2.56
N TYR A 38 -10.73 13.11 -3.70
CA TYR A 38 -11.66 13.52 -4.76
C TYR A 38 -12.33 12.33 -5.44
N GLY A 39 -11.61 11.22 -5.60
CA GLY A 39 -12.10 9.97 -6.18
C GLY A 39 -13.27 9.37 -5.39
N GLY A 40 -13.26 9.49 -4.06
CA GLY A 40 -14.40 9.09 -3.21
C GLY A 40 -15.67 9.86 -3.56
N VAL A 41 -15.56 11.20 -3.69
CA VAL A 41 -16.69 12.06 -4.11
C VAL A 41 -17.20 11.66 -5.50
N LEU A 42 -16.26 11.42 -6.41
CA LEU A 42 -16.60 11.12 -7.81
C LEU A 42 -17.27 9.72 -7.93
N ALA A 43 -16.81 8.74 -7.15
CA ALA A 43 -17.37 7.39 -7.11
C ALA A 43 -18.84 7.36 -6.65
N ASP A 44 -19.25 8.36 -5.86
CA ASP A 44 -20.63 8.47 -5.39
C ASP A 44 -21.56 9.14 -6.42
N HIS A 45 -21.01 9.91 -7.38
CA HIS A 45 -21.79 10.70 -8.35
C HIS A 45 -21.67 10.18 -9.80
N MET A 46 -20.71 9.30 -10.07
CA MET A 46 -20.48 8.72 -11.40
C MET A 46 -20.77 7.22 -11.42
N ASP A 47 -21.05 6.70 -12.62
CA ASP A 47 -21.07 5.26 -12.85
C ASP A 47 -19.68 4.67 -12.56
N ARG A 48 -19.60 3.72 -11.63
CA ARG A 48 -18.34 3.13 -11.16
C ARG A 48 -17.59 2.38 -12.26
N LYS A 49 -18.33 1.67 -13.15
CA LYS A 49 -17.73 1.06 -14.33
C LYS A 49 -17.08 2.10 -15.22
N ARG A 50 -17.78 3.21 -15.49
CA ARG A 50 -17.25 4.30 -16.34
C ARG A 50 -16.00 4.92 -15.74
N MET A 51 -15.99 5.09 -14.41
CA MET A 51 -14.82 5.63 -13.72
C MET A 51 -13.60 4.69 -13.84
N ILE A 52 -13.80 3.39 -13.60
CA ILE A 52 -12.74 2.39 -13.78
C ILE A 52 -12.28 2.36 -15.24
N TRP A 53 -13.20 2.41 -16.20
CA TRP A 53 -12.84 2.40 -17.62
C TRP A 53 -12.00 3.63 -18.02
N VAL A 54 -12.37 4.83 -17.56
CA VAL A 54 -11.62 6.07 -17.85
C VAL A 54 -10.24 6.05 -17.21
N THR A 55 -10.12 5.55 -15.96
CA THR A 55 -8.84 5.46 -15.28
C THR A 55 -7.92 4.39 -15.88
N GLU A 56 -8.45 3.25 -16.31
CA GLU A 56 -7.68 2.23 -17.06
C GLU A 56 -7.22 2.75 -18.43
N ALA A 57 -8.08 3.50 -19.15
CA ALA A 57 -7.70 4.13 -20.42
C ALA A 57 -6.61 5.21 -20.22
N ALA A 58 -6.72 6.01 -19.15
CA ALA A 58 -5.68 6.95 -18.78
C ALA A 58 -4.36 6.25 -18.45
N ALA A 59 -4.38 5.19 -17.65
CA ALA A 59 -3.20 4.40 -17.30
C ALA A 59 -2.53 3.79 -18.55
N LEU A 60 -3.32 3.26 -19.50
CA LEU A 60 -2.83 2.79 -20.79
C LEU A 60 -2.10 3.90 -21.55
N PHE A 61 -2.70 5.09 -21.65
CA PHE A 61 -2.09 6.23 -22.33
C PHE A 61 -0.79 6.68 -21.65
N LEU A 62 -0.76 6.73 -20.32
CA LEU A 62 0.45 7.06 -19.54
C LEU A 62 1.56 6.02 -19.76
N SER A 63 1.22 4.72 -19.79
CA SER A 63 2.18 3.65 -20.12
C SER A 63 2.72 3.79 -21.54
N ALA A 64 1.90 4.19 -22.50
CA ALA A 64 2.36 4.43 -23.86
C ALA A 64 3.34 5.61 -23.95
N ILE A 65 3.12 6.69 -23.19
CA ILE A 65 4.07 7.81 -23.11
C ILE A 65 5.40 7.34 -22.50
N LEU A 66 5.38 6.52 -21.43
CA LEU A 66 6.59 5.96 -20.84
C LEU A 66 7.34 5.06 -21.83
N LEU A 67 6.61 4.24 -22.59
CA LEU A 67 7.21 3.43 -23.66
C LEU A 67 7.91 4.31 -24.68
N ILE A 68 7.23 5.33 -25.21
CA ILE A 68 7.81 6.26 -26.17
C ILE A 68 9.05 6.93 -25.58
N ASN A 69 8.97 7.41 -24.33
CA ASN A 69 10.10 8.02 -23.64
C ASN A 69 11.27 7.05 -23.49
N SER A 70 11.01 5.77 -23.21
CA SER A 70 12.05 4.75 -23.02
C SER A 70 12.77 4.36 -24.32
N LEU A 71 12.14 4.60 -25.47
CA LEU A 71 12.70 4.33 -26.80
C LEU A 71 13.49 5.52 -27.39
N LEU A 72 13.47 6.68 -26.72
CA LEU A 72 14.26 7.83 -27.16
C LEU A 72 15.77 7.56 -26.98
N PRO A 73 16.62 8.11 -27.84
CA PRO A 73 18.07 8.03 -27.66
C PRO A 73 18.56 8.59 -26.31
N SER A 74 17.81 9.57 -25.75
CA SER A 74 18.03 10.14 -24.42
C SER A 74 16.69 10.30 -23.71
N PRO A 75 16.23 9.28 -22.96
CA PRO A 75 14.99 9.34 -22.21
C PRO A 75 14.97 10.52 -21.23
N LYS A 76 13.82 11.20 -21.11
CA LYS A 76 13.69 12.40 -20.30
C LYS A 76 13.19 12.06 -18.90
N LEU A 77 14.01 12.33 -17.89
CA LEU A 77 13.69 12.11 -16.48
C LEU A 77 12.43 12.88 -16.03
N ALA A 78 12.26 14.12 -16.49
CA ALA A 78 11.08 14.93 -16.19
C ALA A 78 9.77 14.26 -16.63
N VAL A 79 9.76 13.58 -17.80
CA VAL A 79 8.59 12.81 -18.26
C VAL A 79 8.27 11.69 -17.27
N ILE A 80 9.26 10.98 -16.76
CA ILE A 80 9.07 9.89 -15.80
C ILE A 80 8.39 10.40 -14.53
N TYR A 81 8.86 11.52 -13.95
CA TYR A 81 8.25 12.08 -12.73
C TYR A 81 6.83 12.61 -12.96
N ILE A 82 6.59 13.30 -14.09
CA ILE A 82 5.26 13.78 -14.43
C ILE A 82 4.29 12.60 -14.57
N ILE A 83 4.71 11.56 -15.28
CA ILE A 83 3.86 10.38 -15.48
C ILE A 83 3.67 9.60 -14.17
N ALA A 84 4.67 9.49 -13.30
CA ALA A 84 4.52 8.90 -11.97
C ALA A 84 3.46 9.65 -11.14
N ALA A 85 3.52 10.98 -11.11
CA ALA A 85 2.50 11.82 -10.46
C ALA A 85 1.09 11.61 -11.03
N LEU A 86 0.98 11.50 -12.37
CA LEU A 86 -0.30 11.24 -13.04
C LEU A 86 -0.82 9.80 -12.76
N PHE A 87 0.05 8.80 -12.70
CA PHE A 87 -0.34 7.45 -12.28
C PHE A 87 -0.88 7.45 -10.85
N ALA A 88 -0.23 8.17 -9.93
CA ALA A 88 -0.70 8.31 -8.56
C ALA A 88 -2.08 8.98 -8.50
N ALA A 89 -2.34 9.99 -9.33
CA ALA A 89 -3.66 10.62 -9.47
C ALA A 89 -4.71 9.64 -9.98
N VAL A 90 -4.38 8.87 -11.02
CA VAL A 90 -5.26 7.85 -11.62
C VAL A 90 -5.58 6.75 -10.60
N ASP A 91 -4.59 6.25 -9.87
CA ASP A 91 -4.78 5.24 -8.82
C ASP A 91 -5.67 5.78 -7.68
N GLY A 92 -5.44 7.02 -7.25
CA GLY A 92 -6.28 7.68 -6.25
C GLY A 92 -7.75 7.78 -6.68
N LEU A 93 -8.01 8.14 -7.94
CA LEU A 93 -9.36 8.20 -8.48
C LEU A 93 -10.02 6.82 -8.61
N GLN A 94 -9.26 5.79 -8.98
CA GLN A 94 -9.78 4.46 -9.28
C GLN A 94 -10.17 3.68 -8.02
N ARG A 95 -9.35 3.73 -6.95
CA ARG A 95 -9.51 2.89 -5.76
C ARG A 95 -10.91 2.91 -5.14
N PRO A 96 -11.53 4.07 -4.84
CA PRO A 96 -12.86 4.08 -4.23
C PRO A 96 -13.92 3.40 -5.08
N SER A 97 -13.85 3.56 -6.41
CA SER A 97 -14.78 2.90 -7.34
C SER A 97 -14.54 1.39 -7.43
N ALA A 98 -13.27 0.96 -7.46
CA ALA A 98 -12.91 -0.45 -7.54
C ALA A 98 -13.30 -1.22 -6.27
N ASP A 99 -13.14 -0.62 -5.10
CA ASP A 99 -13.51 -1.25 -3.82
C ASP A 99 -15.04 -1.33 -3.63
N ALA A 100 -15.77 -0.33 -4.13
CA ALA A 100 -17.20 -0.24 -3.94
C ALA A 100 -18.05 -0.91 -5.04
N ILE A 101 -17.44 -1.42 -6.13
CA ILE A 101 -18.19 -2.03 -7.24
C ILE A 101 -18.66 -3.46 -6.92
N LEU A 102 -17.86 -4.22 -6.16
CA LEU A 102 -18.11 -5.65 -5.93
C LEU A 102 -19.50 -5.97 -5.32
N PRO A 103 -19.94 -5.28 -4.25
CA PRO A 103 -21.27 -5.56 -3.65
C PRO A 103 -22.45 -5.26 -4.59
N ARG A 104 -22.20 -4.57 -5.70
CA ARG A 104 -23.21 -4.19 -6.70
C ARG A 104 -23.25 -5.12 -7.90
N LEU A 105 -22.23 -5.97 -8.06
CA LEU A 105 -22.10 -6.91 -9.20
C LEU A 105 -22.54 -8.33 -8.86
N VAL A 106 -22.52 -8.70 -7.57
CA VAL A 106 -22.86 -10.07 -7.12
C VAL A 106 -24.01 -10.07 -6.14
N GLU A 107 -24.73 -11.19 -6.05
CA GLU A 107 -25.78 -11.36 -5.05
C GLU A 107 -25.20 -11.42 -3.62
N HIS A 108 -26.00 -11.01 -2.63
CA HIS A 108 -25.52 -10.96 -1.23
C HIS A 108 -24.97 -12.31 -0.71
N LYS A 109 -25.56 -13.43 -1.13
CA LYS A 109 -25.09 -14.78 -0.78
C LYS A 109 -23.69 -15.11 -1.31
N ASP A 110 -23.28 -14.49 -2.44
CA ASP A 110 -22.02 -14.75 -3.13
C ASP A 110 -20.91 -13.76 -2.72
N LEU A 111 -21.24 -12.70 -1.93
CA LEU A 111 -20.28 -11.70 -1.48
C LEU A 111 -19.04 -12.29 -0.79
N PRO A 112 -19.15 -13.29 0.12
CA PRO A 112 -17.97 -13.88 0.75
C PRO A 112 -17.01 -14.53 -0.26
N ALA A 113 -17.55 -15.27 -1.22
CA ALA A 113 -16.75 -15.92 -2.28
C ALA A 113 -16.12 -14.89 -3.21
N ALA A 114 -16.86 -13.87 -3.61
CA ALA A 114 -16.38 -12.79 -4.45
C ALA A 114 -15.27 -11.96 -3.74
N SER A 115 -15.43 -11.67 -2.45
CA SER A 115 -14.40 -10.99 -1.64
C SER A 115 -13.13 -11.81 -1.50
N ALA A 116 -13.26 -13.13 -1.31
CA ALA A 116 -12.11 -14.05 -1.29
C ALA A 116 -11.37 -14.06 -2.63
N LEU A 117 -12.11 -14.07 -3.76
CA LEU A 117 -11.52 -14.02 -5.09
C LEU A 117 -10.81 -12.68 -5.36
N MET A 118 -11.39 -11.56 -4.91
CA MET A 118 -10.75 -10.24 -4.98
C MET A 118 -9.43 -10.20 -4.20
N SER A 119 -9.42 -10.75 -2.98
CA SER A 119 -8.21 -10.83 -2.15
C SER A 119 -7.15 -11.72 -2.81
N LEU A 120 -7.56 -12.87 -3.36
CA LEU A 120 -6.65 -13.77 -4.09
C LEU A 120 -6.06 -13.08 -5.33
N ARG A 121 -6.90 -12.41 -6.15
CA ARG A 121 -6.45 -11.62 -7.29
C ARG A 121 -5.40 -10.59 -6.90
N TRP A 122 -5.65 -9.85 -5.81
CA TRP A 122 -4.73 -8.84 -5.31
C TRP A 122 -3.39 -9.46 -4.91
N GLN A 123 -3.42 -10.52 -4.09
CA GLN A 123 -2.21 -11.19 -3.60
C GLN A 123 -1.40 -11.82 -4.74
N VAL A 124 -2.07 -12.52 -5.67
CA VAL A 124 -1.42 -13.10 -6.86
C VAL A 124 -0.78 -11.99 -7.70
N GLY A 125 -1.51 -10.89 -7.96
CA GLY A 125 -0.98 -9.76 -8.72
C GLY A 125 0.23 -9.09 -8.08
N MET A 126 0.24 -8.97 -6.74
CA MET A 126 1.34 -8.38 -5.98
C MET A 126 2.61 -9.25 -5.93
N VAL A 127 2.50 -10.54 -6.16
CA VAL A 127 3.66 -11.46 -6.27
C VAL A 127 4.09 -11.61 -7.72
N THR A 128 3.16 -12.00 -8.59
CA THR A 128 3.50 -12.36 -9.98
C THR A 128 3.84 -11.12 -10.81
N GLY A 129 3.18 -9.98 -10.56
CA GLY A 129 3.44 -8.75 -11.30
C GLY A 129 4.89 -8.30 -11.19
N PRO A 130 5.39 -7.98 -9.98
CA PRO A 130 6.78 -7.58 -9.79
C PRO A 130 7.80 -8.66 -10.16
N ALA A 131 7.50 -9.95 -9.87
CA ALA A 131 8.40 -11.04 -10.23
C ALA A 131 8.60 -11.14 -11.75
N LEU A 132 7.51 -11.12 -12.51
CA LEU A 132 7.55 -11.12 -13.98
C LEU A 132 8.18 -9.83 -14.52
N ALA A 133 7.87 -8.67 -13.93
CA ALA A 133 8.48 -7.40 -14.30
C ALA A 133 10.00 -7.43 -14.14
N GLY A 134 10.50 -7.89 -13.00
CA GLY A 134 11.94 -7.97 -12.74
C GLY A 134 12.66 -8.87 -13.73
N VAL A 135 12.12 -10.07 -14.01
CA VAL A 135 12.67 -10.99 -15.02
C VAL A 135 12.62 -10.34 -16.41
N LEU A 136 11.48 -9.80 -16.81
CA LEU A 136 11.31 -9.22 -18.13
C LEU A 136 12.25 -8.03 -18.36
N ILE A 137 12.37 -7.15 -17.37
CA ILE A 137 13.28 -5.99 -17.41
C ILE A 137 14.72 -6.44 -17.53
N SER A 138 15.12 -7.50 -16.80
CA SER A 138 16.51 -7.98 -16.83
C SER A 138 16.92 -8.61 -18.17
N ILE A 139 16.01 -9.21 -18.93
CA ILE A 139 16.29 -9.88 -20.20
C ILE A 139 15.96 -9.05 -21.44
N ALA A 140 14.96 -8.16 -21.36
CA ALA A 140 14.43 -7.43 -22.51
C ALA A 140 14.38 -5.91 -22.30
N GLY A 141 14.89 -5.43 -21.17
CA GLY A 141 14.92 -4.00 -20.84
C GLY A 141 13.59 -3.43 -20.36
N VAL A 142 13.61 -2.17 -19.93
CA VAL A 142 12.46 -1.50 -19.32
C VAL A 142 11.27 -1.32 -20.28
N SER A 143 11.55 -1.12 -21.57
CA SER A 143 10.51 -0.97 -22.61
C SER A 143 9.59 -2.17 -22.70
N ALA A 144 10.12 -3.39 -22.50
CA ALA A 144 9.31 -4.61 -22.46
C ALA A 144 8.30 -4.60 -21.30
N GLY A 145 8.67 -4.05 -20.15
CA GLY A 145 7.76 -3.85 -19.03
C GLY A 145 6.58 -2.93 -19.38
N PHE A 146 6.84 -1.82 -20.06
CA PHE A 146 5.78 -0.89 -20.50
C PHE A 146 4.88 -1.51 -21.57
N ILE A 147 5.44 -2.29 -22.50
CA ILE A 147 4.64 -3.02 -23.50
C ILE A 147 3.68 -3.99 -22.81
N LEU A 148 4.15 -4.72 -21.83
CA LEU A 148 3.29 -5.67 -21.10
C LEU A 148 2.21 -4.96 -20.27
N ASP A 149 2.52 -3.82 -19.64
CA ASP A 149 1.50 -2.99 -18.98
C ASP A 149 0.43 -2.52 -19.99
N ILE A 150 0.83 -2.03 -21.16
CA ILE A 150 -0.10 -1.64 -22.24
C ILE A 150 -1.02 -2.80 -22.62
N LEU A 151 -0.46 -3.99 -22.84
CA LEU A 151 -1.24 -5.19 -23.21
C LEU A 151 -2.23 -5.58 -22.10
N THR A 152 -1.81 -5.51 -20.83
CA THR A 152 -2.69 -5.81 -19.68
C THR A 152 -3.81 -4.77 -19.54
N TYR A 153 -3.54 -3.47 -19.74
CA TYR A 153 -4.58 -2.43 -19.75
C TYR A 153 -5.55 -2.59 -20.91
N LEU A 154 -5.08 -2.93 -22.11
CA LEU A 154 -5.95 -3.23 -23.26
C LEU A 154 -6.87 -4.41 -22.94
N LEU A 155 -6.33 -5.47 -22.35
CA LEU A 155 -7.12 -6.63 -21.95
C LEU A 155 -8.15 -6.27 -20.86
N ALA A 156 -7.76 -5.46 -19.88
CA ALA A 156 -8.66 -4.96 -18.83
C ALA A 156 -9.82 -4.15 -19.43
N LEU A 157 -9.53 -3.21 -20.33
CA LEU A 157 -10.53 -2.39 -21.01
C LEU A 157 -11.48 -3.27 -21.83
N PHE A 158 -10.97 -4.27 -22.54
CA PHE A 158 -11.80 -5.22 -23.29
C PHE A 158 -12.73 -6.05 -22.39
N ILE A 159 -12.23 -6.52 -21.25
CA ILE A 159 -13.04 -7.26 -20.26
C ILE A 159 -14.11 -6.34 -19.65
N LEU A 160 -13.76 -5.09 -19.34
CA LEU A 160 -14.69 -4.10 -18.78
C LEU A 160 -15.88 -3.80 -19.70
N LEU A 161 -15.76 -3.99 -21.02
CA LEU A 161 -16.90 -3.86 -21.93
C LEU A 161 -18.04 -4.84 -21.58
N LYS A 162 -17.71 -6.02 -21.04
CA LYS A 162 -18.68 -7.05 -20.64
C LYS A 162 -19.29 -6.84 -19.27
N VAL A 163 -18.72 -5.95 -18.43
CA VAL A 163 -19.24 -5.62 -17.09
C VAL A 163 -20.48 -4.75 -17.23
N LYS A 164 -21.49 -5.01 -16.41
CA LYS A 164 -22.70 -4.18 -16.38
C LYS A 164 -22.39 -2.78 -15.82
N SER A 165 -23.18 -1.78 -16.25
CA SER A 165 -23.18 -0.44 -15.65
C SER A 165 -23.55 -0.50 -14.16
N VAL A 166 -22.86 0.30 -13.34
CA VAL A 166 -23.12 0.40 -11.90
C VAL A 166 -23.32 1.88 -11.56
N PRO A 167 -24.57 2.37 -11.75
CA PRO A 167 -24.91 3.77 -11.55
C PRO A 167 -24.72 4.21 -10.09
N PRO A 168 -24.54 5.51 -9.83
CA PRO A 168 -24.38 6.07 -8.49
C PRO A 168 -25.59 5.79 -7.61
N MET A 169 -25.42 5.85 -6.28
CA MET A 169 -26.52 5.81 -5.32
C MET A 169 -27.18 7.19 -5.22
N LYS A 170 -28.52 7.22 -5.12
CA LYS A 170 -29.30 8.48 -5.10
C LYS A 170 -29.07 9.34 -3.84
N GLU A 171 -28.57 8.76 -2.76
CA GLU A 171 -28.35 9.43 -1.48
C GLU A 171 -26.96 9.05 -0.93
N SER A 172 -25.96 9.83 -1.26
CA SER A 172 -24.67 9.79 -0.56
C SER A 172 -24.34 11.16 0.02
N GLU A 173 -23.99 11.21 1.30
CA GLU A 173 -23.44 12.43 1.89
C GLU A 173 -22.15 12.80 1.13
N LYS A 174 -22.08 14.07 0.70
CA LYS A 174 -20.90 14.56 -0.01
C LYS A 174 -19.67 14.47 0.90
N PRO A 175 -18.65 13.68 0.56
CA PRO A 175 -17.37 13.79 1.25
C PRO A 175 -16.92 15.24 1.22
N SER A 176 -16.65 15.80 2.36
CA SER A 176 -16.18 17.18 2.46
C SER A 176 -14.85 17.20 3.20
N PHE A 177 -14.05 18.23 2.96
CA PHE A 177 -12.84 18.46 3.74
C PHE A 177 -13.14 18.50 5.25
N SER A 178 -14.32 19.00 5.63
CA SER A 178 -14.80 18.98 7.01
C SER A 178 -14.97 17.55 7.56
N SER A 179 -15.37 16.59 6.73
CA SER A 179 -15.48 15.17 7.12
C SER A 179 -14.11 14.57 7.42
N LEU A 180 -13.10 14.89 6.60
CA LEU A 180 -11.72 14.48 6.87
C LEU A 180 -11.20 15.08 8.18
N VAL A 181 -11.39 16.38 8.38
CA VAL A 181 -11.00 17.07 9.63
C VAL A 181 -11.70 16.46 10.83
N ALA A 182 -12.99 16.12 10.72
CA ALA A 182 -13.73 15.43 11.78
C ALA A 182 -13.16 14.02 12.04
N GLY A 183 -12.77 13.29 11.00
CA GLY A 183 -12.08 11.99 11.11
C GLY A 183 -10.75 12.12 11.86
N VAL A 184 -9.90 13.08 11.47
CA VAL A 184 -8.63 13.34 12.13
C VAL A 184 -8.85 13.73 13.60
N LYS A 185 -9.82 14.64 13.89
CA LYS A 185 -10.15 15.04 15.25
C LYS A 185 -10.64 13.85 16.10
N TYR A 186 -11.43 12.95 15.51
CA TYR A 186 -11.86 11.73 16.18
C TYR A 186 -10.67 10.78 16.44
N ALA A 187 -9.84 10.52 15.43
CA ALA A 187 -8.65 9.67 15.57
C ALA A 187 -7.69 10.20 16.65
N THR A 188 -7.43 11.52 16.68
CA THR A 188 -6.53 12.15 17.67
C THR A 188 -7.14 12.20 19.07
N SER A 189 -8.46 12.22 19.21
CA SER A 189 -9.14 12.13 20.52
C SER A 189 -9.05 10.72 21.14
N ARG A 190 -8.77 9.70 20.30
CA ARG A 190 -8.72 8.28 20.67
C ARG A 190 -7.27 7.80 20.66
N LYS A 191 -6.61 7.79 21.81
CA LYS A 191 -5.20 7.39 21.94
C LYS A 191 -4.94 5.94 21.56
N ASP A 192 -5.94 5.06 21.68
CA ASP A 192 -5.87 3.67 21.20
C ASP A 192 -5.83 3.60 19.66
N LEU A 193 -6.63 4.40 18.95
CA LEU A 193 -6.60 4.51 17.50
C LEU A 193 -5.36 5.24 16.99
N MET A 194 -5.04 6.38 17.61
CA MET A 194 -3.87 7.19 17.25
C MET A 194 -2.58 6.36 17.31
N GLY A 195 -2.47 5.45 18.31
CA GLY A 195 -1.33 4.55 18.41
C GLY A 195 -1.20 3.62 17.20
N THR A 196 -2.29 3.13 16.65
CA THR A 196 -2.26 2.27 15.45
C THR A 196 -1.74 3.01 14.23
N TYR A 197 -2.18 4.25 14.01
CA TYR A 197 -1.73 5.08 12.89
C TYR A 197 -0.28 5.52 13.02
N LEU A 198 0.15 5.96 14.22
CA LEU A 198 1.52 6.42 14.45
C LEU A 198 2.54 5.29 14.33
N VAL A 199 2.21 4.10 14.85
CA VAL A 199 3.08 2.93 14.75
C VAL A 199 3.22 2.47 13.30
N ASP A 200 2.14 2.45 12.54
CA ASP A 200 2.14 2.12 11.12
C ASP A 200 2.93 3.14 10.28
N LEU A 201 2.63 4.42 10.48
CA LEU A 201 3.33 5.51 9.81
C LEU A 201 4.84 5.47 10.10
N ALA A 202 5.24 5.23 11.36
CA ALA A 202 6.65 5.10 11.71
C ALA A 202 7.31 3.90 11.04
N ALA A 203 6.64 2.74 11.03
CA ALA A 203 7.16 1.53 10.40
C ALA A 203 7.39 1.76 8.89
N MET A 204 6.39 2.28 8.21
CA MET A 204 6.43 2.50 6.76
C MET A 204 7.36 3.66 6.38
N PHE A 205 7.35 4.79 7.12
CA PHE A 205 8.20 5.94 6.81
C PHE A 205 9.69 5.65 7.05
N PHE A 206 10.02 4.99 8.15
CA PHE A 206 11.43 4.74 8.47
C PHE A 206 11.99 3.49 7.80
N ALA A 207 11.23 2.43 7.66
CA ALA A 207 11.75 1.14 7.24
C ALA A 207 11.20 0.63 5.89
N MET A 208 10.89 1.54 4.94
CA MET A 208 10.45 1.18 3.58
C MET A 208 11.60 1.33 2.57
N PRO A 209 12.30 0.23 2.21
CA PRO A 209 13.50 0.30 1.36
C PRO A 209 13.22 0.14 -0.14
N THR A 210 11.97 0.11 -0.60
CA THR A 210 11.60 -0.30 -1.97
C THR A 210 12.25 0.52 -3.08
N ALA A 211 12.50 1.83 -2.86
CA ALA A 211 13.25 2.67 -3.79
C ALA A 211 14.70 2.21 -4.01
N LEU A 212 15.26 1.47 -3.06
CA LEU A 212 16.63 0.99 -3.11
C LEU A 212 16.77 -0.40 -3.76
N PHE A 213 15.67 -1.12 -4.00
CA PHE A 213 15.71 -2.48 -4.52
C PHE A 213 16.47 -2.64 -5.85
N PRO A 214 16.36 -1.72 -6.85
CA PRO A 214 17.14 -1.83 -8.07
C PRO A 214 18.66 -1.77 -7.85
N PHE A 215 19.10 -0.93 -6.91
CA PHE A 215 20.50 -0.81 -6.52
C PHE A 215 20.96 -2.00 -5.67
N TRP A 216 20.06 -2.46 -4.78
CA TRP A 216 20.37 -3.54 -3.86
C TRP A 216 20.56 -4.88 -4.59
N ALA A 217 19.68 -5.19 -5.55
CA ALA A 217 19.80 -6.37 -6.40
C ALA A 217 21.12 -6.37 -7.19
N GLU A 218 21.55 -5.21 -7.69
CA GLU A 218 22.85 -5.08 -8.37
C GLU A 218 24.02 -5.23 -7.40
N GLN A 219 23.98 -4.59 -6.24
CA GLN A 219 25.04 -4.65 -5.23
C GLN A 219 25.31 -6.07 -4.72
N VAL A 220 24.27 -6.92 -4.65
CA VAL A 220 24.46 -8.34 -4.27
C VAL A 220 24.79 -9.24 -5.46
N GLY A 221 25.06 -8.67 -6.64
CA GLY A 221 25.42 -9.41 -7.85
C GLY A 221 24.26 -10.22 -8.47
N ALA A 222 23.01 -9.87 -8.16
CA ALA A 222 21.83 -10.59 -8.61
C ALA A 222 20.74 -9.64 -9.21
N PRO A 223 21.05 -8.89 -10.30
CA PRO A 223 20.06 -8.00 -10.93
C PRO A 223 18.76 -8.72 -11.33
N TRP A 224 18.86 -10.00 -11.73
CA TRP A 224 17.74 -10.87 -12.07
C TRP A 224 16.75 -11.07 -10.90
N ALA A 225 17.21 -10.93 -9.66
CA ALA A 225 16.39 -11.11 -8.47
C ALA A 225 15.56 -9.87 -8.11
N LEU A 226 15.60 -8.77 -8.89
CA LEU A 226 14.84 -7.55 -8.63
C LEU A 226 13.37 -7.82 -8.37
N GLY A 227 12.73 -8.66 -9.19
CA GLY A 227 11.35 -9.05 -8.99
C GLY A 227 11.11 -9.78 -7.67
N LEU A 228 12.06 -10.57 -7.19
CA LEU A 228 11.98 -11.28 -5.91
C LEU A 228 12.06 -10.31 -4.72
N PHE A 229 12.87 -9.24 -4.81
CA PHE A 229 12.90 -8.19 -3.79
C PHE A 229 11.51 -7.58 -3.59
N TYR A 230 10.81 -7.23 -4.67
CA TYR A 230 9.45 -6.68 -4.59
C TYR A 230 8.40 -7.72 -4.16
N ALA A 231 8.54 -8.98 -4.58
CA ALA A 231 7.59 -10.04 -4.25
C ALA A 231 7.74 -10.58 -2.82
N ALA A 232 8.94 -10.49 -2.23
CA ALA A 232 9.29 -11.11 -0.95
C ALA A 232 8.32 -10.72 0.18
N GLY A 233 8.04 -9.42 0.33
CA GLY A 233 7.08 -8.95 1.35
C GLY A 233 5.69 -9.54 1.18
N THR A 234 5.20 -9.60 -0.06
CA THR A 234 3.88 -10.17 -0.36
C THR A 234 3.84 -11.68 -0.10
N ILE A 235 4.91 -12.42 -0.38
CA ILE A 235 5.03 -13.84 -0.02
C ILE A 235 4.85 -14.02 1.49
N GLY A 236 5.54 -13.21 2.31
CA GLY A 236 5.38 -13.21 3.76
C GLY A 236 3.94 -12.93 4.19
N SER A 237 3.30 -11.94 3.57
CA SER A 237 1.90 -11.59 3.83
C SER A 237 0.93 -12.72 3.50
N ILE A 238 1.15 -13.44 2.39
CA ILE A 238 0.34 -14.61 2.00
C ILE A 238 0.47 -15.72 3.04
N LEU A 239 1.70 -16.04 3.47
CA LEU A 239 1.94 -17.10 4.47
C LEU A 239 1.18 -16.82 5.77
N VAL A 240 1.20 -15.55 6.25
CA VAL A 240 0.44 -15.15 7.44
C VAL A 240 -1.06 -15.24 7.18
N THR A 241 -1.54 -14.78 6.03
CA THR A 241 -2.98 -14.83 5.69
C THR A 241 -3.50 -16.26 5.71
N LEU A 242 -2.78 -17.20 5.09
CA LEU A 242 -3.15 -18.62 5.06
C LEU A 242 -3.17 -19.27 6.46
N THR A 243 -2.34 -18.78 7.38
CA THR A 243 -2.23 -19.28 8.74
C THR A 243 -2.94 -18.43 9.79
N SER A 244 -3.75 -17.44 9.38
CA SER A 244 -4.32 -16.38 10.25
C SER A 244 -5.41 -16.84 11.22
N GLY A 245 -5.81 -18.11 11.22
CA GLY A 245 -6.89 -18.63 12.08
C GLY A 245 -6.73 -18.32 13.58
N TRP A 246 -5.50 -18.22 14.08
CA TRP A 246 -5.17 -17.87 15.47
C TRP A 246 -5.50 -16.42 15.87
N VAL A 247 -5.62 -15.50 14.90
CA VAL A 247 -5.93 -14.08 15.15
C VAL A 247 -7.24 -13.94 15.93
N LYS A 248 -8.23 -14.79 15.65
CA LYS A 248 -9.54 -14.78 16.32
C LYS A 248 -9.46 -15.01 17.83
N SER A 249 -8.49 -15.77 18.30
CA SER A 249 -8.32 -16.13 19.71
C SER A 249 -7.49 -15.12 20.51
N TYR A 250 -6.72 -14.25 19.83
CA TYR A 250 -5.82 -13.33 20.50
C TYR A 250 -6.49 -11.96 20.71
N THR A 251 -6.63 -11.54 21.97
CA THR A 251 -7.42 -10.34 22.33
C THR A 251 -6.59 -9.08 22.57
N LYS A 252 -5.28 -9.22 22.88
CA LYS A 252 -4.39 -8.07 23.18
C LYS A 252 -3.86 -7.43 21.89
N HIS A 253 -4.76 -6.83 21.11
CA HIS A 253 -4.44 -6.33 19.77
C HIS A 253 -3.34 -5.26 19.77
N GLY A 254 -3.33 -4.33 20.73
CA GLY A 254 -2.30 -3.30 20.82
C GLY A 254 -0.89 -3.89 20.98
N ARG A 255 -0.75 -4.96 21.78
CA ARG A 255 0.52 -5.67 21.92
C ARG A 255 0.93 -6.41 20.66
N ALA A 256 -0.03 -7.03 19.96
CA ALA A 256 0.24 -7.73 18.71
C ALA A 256 0.75 -6.76 17.62
N ILE A 257 0.08 -5.61 17.45
CA ILE A 257 0.50 -4.56 16.51
C ILE A 257 1.91 -4.07 16.84
N PHE A 258 2.19 -3.79 18.14
CA PHE A 258 3.50 -3.35 18.57
C PHE A 258 4.61 -4.36 18.24
N LEU A 259 4.42 -5.64 18.61
CA LEU A 259 5.41 -6.68 18.35
C LEU A 259 5.61 -6.94 16.86
N ALA A 260 4.54 -6.87 16.08
CA ALA A 260 4.61 -7.01 14.63
C ALA A 260 5.38 -5.84 13.98
N ALA A 261 5.12 -4.60 14.38
CA ALA A 261 5.87 -3.45 13.88
C ALA A 261 7.35 -3.47 14.30
N LEU A 262 7.67 -3.97 15.50
CA LEU A 262 9.06 -4.24 15.90
C LEU A 262 9.69 -5.32 15.01
N GLY A 263 8.95 -6.41 14.75
CA GLY A 263 9.39 -7.49 13.87
C GLY A 263 9.74 -7.00 12.46
N TRP A 264 8.92 -6.08 11.90
CA TRP A 264 9.21 -5.40 10.65
C TRP A 264 10.54 -4.65 10.71
N GLY A 265 10.75 -3.77 11.71
CA GLY A 265 11.98 -3.00 11.87
C GLY A 265 13.22 -3.88 12.05
N VAL A 266 13.12 -4.94 12.86
CA VAL A 266 14.19 -5.93 13.06
C VAL A 266 14.51 -6.65 11.76
N ALA A 267 13.51 -7.14 11.04
CA ALA A 267 13.69 -7.85 9.79
C ALA A 267 14.35 -6.97 8.73
N ILE A 268 13.92 -5.71 8.57
CA ILE A 268 14.57 -4.75 7.65
C ILE A 268 16.01 -4.46 8.07
N THR A 269 16.29 -4.31 9.37
CA THR A 269 17.67 -4.13 9.87
C THR A 269 18.54 -5.32 9.51
N LEU A 270 18.07 -6.54 9.76
CA LEU A 270 18.79 -7.78 9.46
C LEU A 270 19.00 -7.97 7.95
N ALA A 271 18.02 -7.63 7.14
CA ALA A 271 18.16 -7.59 5.70
C ALA A 271 19.31 -6.62 5.29
N GLY A 272 19.33 -5.40 5.87
CA GLY A 272 20.31 -4.37 5.56
C GLY A 272 21.74 -4.73 5.98
N VAL A 273 21.95 -5.52 7.03
CA VAL A 273 23.30 -5.99 7.41
C VAL A 273 23.76 -7.21 6.61
N SER A 274 22.83 -7.91 5.95
CA SER A 274 23.14 -9.12 5.19
C SER A 274 23.74 -8.80 3.84
N ASN A 275 24.70 -9.64 3.39
CA ASN A 275 25.29 -9.58 2.05
C ASN A 275 24.89 -10.80 1.20
N ASN A 276 24.13 -11.72 1.76
CA ASN A 276 23.67 -12.92 1.07
C ASN A 276 22.25 -12.73 0.56
N LEU A 277 22.03 -12.95 -0.74
CA LEU A 277 20.72 -12.78 -1.37
C LEU A 277 19.60 -13.55 -0.66
N PHE A 278 19.85 -14.82 -0.31
CA PHE A 278 18.81 -15.66 0.31
C PHE A 278 18.44 -15.16 1.70
N LEU A 279 19.40 -14.67 2.50
CA LEU A 279 19.12 -14.07 3.81
C LEU A 279 18.38 -12.75 3.65
N ILE A 280 18.73 -11.92 2.69
CA ILE A 280 18.01 -10.67 2.40
C ILE A 280 16.56 -10.99 2.06
N LEU A 281 16.32 -11.90 1.12
CA LEU A 281 14.97 -12.29 0.72
C LEU A 281 14.20 -12.91 1.90
N LEU A 282 14.83 -13.76 2.70
CA LEU A 282 14.22 -14.33 3.92
C LEU A 282 13.77 -13.23 4.89
N PHE A 283 14.64 -12.27 5.16
CA PHE A 283 14.29 -11.16 6.07
C PHE A 283 13.23 -10.24 5.46
N LEU A 284 13.20 -10.02 4.16
CA LEU A 284 12.11 -9.28 3.50
C LEU A 284 10.78 -10.05 3.55
N ILE A 285 10.80 -11.39 3.46
CA ILE A 285 9.61 -12.24 3.67
C ILE A 285 9.13 -12.10 5.12
N LEU A 286 10.03 -12.17 6.10
CA LEU A 286 9.69 -11.99 7.52
C LEU A 286 9.17 -10.58 7.82
N ALA A 287 9.70 -9.57 7.16
CA ALA A 287 9.18 -8.20 7.23
C ALA A 287 7.73 -8.16 6.74
N GLY A 288 7.44 -8.66 5.53
CA GLY A 288 6.07 -8.69 5.01
C GLY A 288 5.11 -9.53 5.85
N ALA A 289 5.58 -10.64 6.43
CA ALA A 289 4.81 -11.42 7.39
C ALA A 289 4.45 -10.59 8.64
N SER A 290 5.42 -9.84 9.17
CA SER A 290 5.23 -8.95 10.32
C SER A 290 4.23 -7.84 10.01
N ASP A 291 4.32 -7.20 8.84
CA ASP A 291 3.37 -6.17 8.41
C ASP A 291 1.94 -6.73 8.30
N MET A 292 1.77 -7.91 7.70
CA MET A 292 0.45 -8.54 7.59
C MET A 292 -0.15 -8.85 8.96
N VAL A 293 0.63 -9.34 9.93
CA VAL A 293 0.17 -9.51 11.31
C VAL A 293 -0.30 -8.17 11.88
N SER A 294 0.48 -7.09 11.72
CA SER A 294 0.10 -5.76 12.15
C SER A 294 -1.21 -5.30 11.49
N ALA A 295 -1.35 -5.48 10.17
CA ALA A 295 -2.52 -5.09 9.40
C ALA A 295 -3.79 -5.82 9.84
N LEU A 296 -3.72 -7.14 10.09
CA LEU A 296 -4.83 -7.95 10.58
C LEU A 296 -5.35 -7.46 11.94
N PHE A 297 -4.43 -7.18 12.88
CA PHE A 297 -4.84 -6.68 14.19
C PHE A 297 -5.29 -5.23 14.17
N ARG A 298 -4.72 -4.37 13.32
CA ARG A 298 -5.20 -2.98 13.10
C ARG A 298 -6.62 -2.98 12.54
N SER A 299 -6.87 -3.70 11.47
CA SER A 299 -8.21 -3.78 10.86
C SER A 299 -9.25 -4.37 11.83
N THR A 300 -8.86 -5.39 12.61
CA THR A 300 -9.73 -5.97 13.63
C THR A 300 -10.07 -4.96 14.72
N LEU A 301 -9.08 -4.22 15.24
CA LEU A 301 -9.27 -3.17 16.24
C LEU A 301 -10.19 -2.07 15.72
N TRP A 302 -9.96 -1.60 14.49
CA TRP A 302 -10.79 -0.57 13.86
C TRP A 302 -12.24 -1.05 13.69
N ASN A 303 -12.43 -2.23 13.12
CA ASN A 303 -13.76 -2.80 12.93
C ASN A 303 -14.52 -3.04 14.23
N GLN A 304 -13.83 -3.31 15.33
CA GLN A 304 -14.46 -3.55 16.63
C GLN A 304 -14.79 -2.28 17.42
N SER A 305 -14.03 -1.19 17.24
CA SER A 305 -14.05 -0.04 18.14
C SER A 305 -14.46 1.28 17.50
N ILE A 306 -14.58 1.33 16.17
CA ILE A 306 -15.00 2.53 15.44
C ILE A 306 -16.51 2.45 15.16
N PRO A 307 -17.31 3.48 15.58
CA PRO A 307 -18.71 3.59 15.22
C PRO A 307 -18.91 3.72 13.71
N ASP A 308 -20.02 3.18 13.18
CA ASP A 308 -20.28 3.15 11.74
C ASP A 308 -20.32 4.56 11.12
N GLU A 309 -20.80 5.57 11.87
CA GLU A 309 -20.84 6.99 11.47
C GLU A 309 -19.46 7.63 11.22
N PHE A 310 -18.38 7.08 11.82
CA PHE A 310 -17.01 7.58 11.65
C PHE A 310 -16.18 6.75 10.64
N ARG A 311 -16.65 5.59 10.20
CA ARG A 311 -15.87 4.71 9.31
C ARG A 311 -15.51 5.39 8.00
N GLY A 312 -16.45 6.05 7.33
CA GLY A 312 -16.19 6.78 6.10
C GLY A 312 -15.21 7.94 6.29
N ARG A 313 -15.31 8.65 7.43
CA ARG A 313 -14.42 9.77 7.77
C ARG A 313 -13.00 9.32 8.08
N LEU A 314 -12.84 8.16 8.70
CA LEU A 314 -11.54 7.57 9.01
C LEU A 314 -10.88 6.89 7.81
N ALA A 315 -11.65 6.44 6.81
CA ALA A 315 -11.10 5.89 5.58
C ALA A 315 -10.13 6.86 4.87
N GLY A 316 -10.41 8.17 4.93
CA GLY A 316 -9.47 9.20 4.44
C GLY A 316 -8.19 9.28 5.27
N VAL A 317 -8.27 9.11 6.59
CA VAL A 317 -7.09 9.07 7.49
C VAL A 317 -6.26 7.81 7.21
N GLU A 318 -6.92 6.68 7.00
CA GLU A 318 -6.30 5.42 6.62
C GLU A 318 -5.58 5.54 5.27
N LEU A 319 -6.22 6.16 4.26
CA LEU A 319 -5.62 6.42 2.95
C LEU A 319 -4.31 7.21 3.11
N ILE A 320 -4.30 8.25 3.92
CA ILE A 320 -3.09 9.04 4.19
C ILE A 320 -2.02 8.16 4.86
N SER A 321 -2.37 7.36 5.87
CA SER A 321 -1.42 6.52 6.59
C SER A 321 -0.71 5.52 5.67
N TYR A 322 -1.47 4.72 4.92
CA TYR A 322 -0.87 3.68 4.08
C TYR A 322 -0.31 4.19 2.73
N SER A 323 -0.52 5.46 2.39
CA SER A 323 0.06 6.08 1.19
C SER A 323 1.28 6.93 1.53
N VAL A 324 1.13 7.89 2.45
CA VAL A 324 2.19 8.84 2.80
C VAL A 324 3.36 8.14 3.51
N GLY A 325 3.07 7.15 4.35
CA GLY A 325 4.10 6.37 5.04
C GLY A 325 5.08 5.71 4.06
N PRO A 326 4.63 4.81 3.19
CA PRO A 326 5.51 4.12 2.22
C PRO A 326 6.19 5.06 1.23
N LEU A 327 5.45 6.00 0.62
CA LEU A 327 6.01 6.94 -0.38
C LEU A 327 7.03 7.90 0.25
N GLY A 328 6.72 8.44 1.43
CA GLY A 328 7.67 9.24 2.20
C GLY A 328 8.89 8.43 2.65
N GLY A 329 8.68 7.16 2.99
CA GLY A 329 9.73 6.21 3.34
C GLY A 329 10.69 5.93 2.18
N GLN A 330 10.18 5.78 0.96
CA GLN A 330 10.99 5.66 -0.24
C GLN A 330 11.87 6.89 -0.45
N THR A 331 11.28 8.10 -0.31
CA THR A 331 12.03 9.36 -0.42
C THR A 331 13.10 9.47 0.65
N ARG A 332 12.77 9.18 1.92
CA ARG A 332 13.74 9.14 3.02
C ARG A 332 14.86 8.13 2.73
N ALA A 333 14.51 6.93 2.25
CA ALA A 333 15.48 5.89 1.97
C ALA A 333 16.46 6.32 0.86
N GLY A 334 15.97 6.89 -0.24
CA GLY A 334 16.79 7.44 -1.31
C GLY A 334 17.69 8.58 -0.84
N PHE A 335 17.13 9.55 -0.11
CA PHE A 335 17.88 10.68 0.44
C PHE A 335 19.02 10.25 1.39
N THR A 336 18.75 9.30 2.28
CA THR A 336 19.75 8.80 3.22
C THR A 336 20.83 8.00 2.49
N ALA A 337 20.45 7.15 1.52
CA ALA A 337 21.39 6.37 0.75
C ALA A 337 22.33 7.25 -0.08
N GLU A 338 21.82 8.33 -0.69
CA GLU A 338 22.61 9.30 -1.48
C GLU A 338 23.70 9.96 -0.66
N ARG A 339 23.43 10.26 0.61
CA ARG A 339 24.39 10.95 1.50
C ARG A 339 25.32 10.02 2.27
N THR A 340 25.01 8.74 2.32
CA THR A 340 25.77 7.78 3.11
C THR A 340 26.08 6.51 2.33
N SER A 341 25.17 5.54 2.36
CA SER A 341 25.21 4.33 1.57
C SER A 341 23.86 3.62 1.60
N LEU A 342 23.60 2.72 0.66
CA LEU A 342 22.43 1.85 0.66
C LEU A 342 22.29 1.11 1.99
N ARG A 343 23.37 0.47 2.44
CA ARG A 343 23.40 -0.29 3.70
C ARG A 343 23.04 0.58 4.91
N THR A 344 23.67 1.75 5.03
CA THR A 344 23.38 2.70 6.12
C THR A 344 21.93 3.15 6.08
N SER A 345 21.38 3.43 4.91
CA SER A 345 19.98 3.84 4.76
C SER A 345 19.00 2.76 5.23
N VAL A 346 19.22 1.51 4.84
CA VAL A 346 18.32 0.39 5.22
C VAL A 346 18.46 0.10 6.72
N VAL A 347 19.67 -0.03 7.24
CA VAL A 347 19.95 -0.36 8.64
C VAL A 347 19.43 0.75 9.57
N SER A 348 19.80 2.00 9.29
CA SER A 348 19.33 3.14 10.10
C SER A 348 17.81 3.29 10.05
N GLY A 349 17.21 3.01 8.89
CA GLY A 349 15.74 3.00 8.74
C GLY A 349 15.07 1.97 9.62
N GLY A 350 15.57 0.73 9.65
CA GLY A 350 15.07 -0.32 10.53
C GLY A 350 15.23 0.02 12.01
N LEU A 351 16.41 0.55 12.41
CA LEU A 351 16.67 0.98 13.79
C LEU A 351 15.78 2.15 14.21
N LEU A 352 15.59 3.14 13.35
CA LEU A 352 14.65 4.27 13.62
C LEU A 352 13.21 3.76 13.74
N CYS A 353 12.79 2.82 12.90
CA CYS A 353 11.49 2.16 13.04
C CYS A 353 11.33 1.55 14.44
N ILE A 354 12.28 0.72 14.88
CA ILE A 354 12.27 0.12 16.21
C ILE A 354 12.19 1.19 17.30
N GLY A 355 13.00 2.25 17.18
CA GLY A 355 13.03 3.36 18.14
C GLY A 355 11.69 4.10 18.23
N PHE A 356 11.15 4.54 17.09
CA PHE A 356 9.89 5.31 17.07
C PHE A 356 8.66 4.46 17.41
N VAL A 357 8.60 3.21 16.95
CA VAL A 357 7.54 2.25 17.33
C VAL A 357 7.53 2.02 18.83
N THR A 358 8.72 1.85 19.44
CA THR A 358 8.85 1.70 20.89
C THR A 358 8.46 2.97 21.63
N LEU A 359 8.92 4.13 21.14
CA LEU A 359 8.61 5.44 21.71
C LEU A 359 7.10 5.70 21.70
N PHE A 360 6.44 5.59 20.54
CA PHE A 360 5.00 5.83 20.45
C PHE A 360 4.19 4.85 21.29
N THR A 361 4.60 3.59 21.36
CA THR A 361 3.94 2.58 22.21
C THR A 361 4.13 2.88 23.70
N ALA A 362 5.27 3.45 24.10
CA ALA A 362 5.50 3.88 25.47
C ALA A 362 4.69 5.12 25.85
N LEU A 363 4.59 6.09 24.90
CA LEU A 363 3.81 7.34 25.11
C LEU A 363 2.29 7.12 25.07
N LEU A 364 1.82 6.03 24.47
CA LEU A 364 0.41 5.71 24.30
C LEU A 364 0.02 4.39 25.03
N PRO A 365 -0.03 4.40 26.36
CA PRO A 365 -0.33 3.20 27.13
C PRO A 365 -1.73 2.62 26.86
N GLU A 366 -2.70 3.45 26.45
CA GLU A 366 -4.06 3.01 26.06
C GLU A 366 -4.01 2.14 24.80
N PHE A 367 -3.16 2.47 23.82
CA PHE A 367 -2.88 1.63 22.67
C PHE A 367 -2.21 0.30 23.08
N ARG A 368 -1.10 0.37 23.84
CA ARG A 368 -0.37 -0.84 24.24
C ARG A 368 -1.23 -1.82 25.04
N LYS A 369 -2.10 -1.29 25.90
CA LYS A 369 -3.00 -2.08 26.78
C LYS A 369 -4.30 -2.43 26.11
N TYR A 370 -4.52 -2.10 24.83
CA TYR A 370 -5.76 -2.42 24.16
C TYR A 370 -6.01 -3.92 24.15
N ASP A 371 -7.13 -4.32 24.77
CA ASP A 371 -7.65 -5.68 24.77
C ASP A 371 -9.12 -5.63 24.34
N SER A 372 -9.47 -6.39 23.32
CA SER A 372 -10.83 -6.37 22.71
C SER A 372 -11.93 -6.79 23.70
N LYS A 373 -11.60 -7.57 24.73
CA LYS A 373 -12.58 -7.99 25.76
C LYS A 373 -12.84 -6.95 26.83
N SER A 374 -11.90 -6.03 27.07
CA SER A 374 -12.00 -5.03 28.15
C SER A 374 -12.08 -3.58 27.65
N ASN A 375 -11.78 -3.32 26.37
CA ASN A 375 -11.83 -1.97 25.82
C ASN A 375 -13.27 -1.46 25.77
N LYS A 376 -13.52 -0.27 26.39
CA LYS A 376 -14.84 0.35 26.52
C LYS A 376 -15.54 0.60 25.17
N PHE A 377 -14.78 0.97 24.14
CA PHE A 377 -15.34 1.27 22.83
C PHE A 377 -15.72 -0.01 22.08
N ALA A 378 -14.87 -1.05 22.13
CA ALA A 378 -15.19 -2.34 21.54
C ALA A 378 -16.45 -2.97 22.19
N ILE A 379 -16.57 -2.89 23.52
CA ILE A 379 -17.74 -3.38 24.26
C ILE A 379 -18.98 -2.59 23.87
N LEU A 380 -18.88 -1.25 23.78
CA LEU A 380 -20.02 -0.39 23.41
C LEU A 380 -20.53 -0.74 22.01
N GLU A 381 -19.63 -0.82 21.02
CA GLU A 381 -20.01 -1.15 19.64
C GLU A 381 -20.55 -2.58 19.51
N ALA A 382 -20.00 -3.55 20.26
CA ALA A 382 -20.53 -4.90 20.30
C ALA A 382 -21.97 -4.94 20.87
N LYS A 383 -22.29 -4.11 21.88
CA LYS A 383 -23.66 -3.99 22.42
C LYS A 383 -24.60 -3.37 21.39
N LYS A 384 -24.22 -2.26 20.74
CA LYS A 384 -25.04 -1.61 19.71
C LYS A 384 -25.41 -2.57 18.58
N ARG A 385 -24.43 -3.36 18.09
CA ARG A 385 -24.67 -4.35 17.02
C ARG A 385 -25.60 -5.48 17.41
N LYS A 386 -25.64 -5.87 18.71
CA LYS A 386 -26.57 -6.88 19.21
C LYS A 386 -28.00 -6.35 19.34
N THR A 387 -28.16 -5.03 19.57
CA THR A 387 -29.47 -4.38 19.73
C THR A 387 -30.03 -3.79 18.44
N ALA A 388 -29.22 -3.70 17.38
CA ALA A 388 -29.69 -3.31 16.07
C ALA A 388 -30.63 -4.40 15.51
N PRO A 389 -31.83 -4.06 15.03
CA PRO A 389 -32.72 -5.03 14.40
C PRO A 389 -32.01 -5.62 13.16
N ASN A 390 -32.12 -6.94 13.01
CA ASN A 390 -31.67 -7.60 11.77
C ASN A 390 -32.55 -7.09 10.62
N ASN A 391 -32.09 -6.10 9.88
CA ASN A 391 -32.65 -5.69 8.59
C ASN A 391 -32.05 -6.50 7.45
#